data_565f0ca8e063d3ce6d4967a8e991cba3
#
_entry.id   565f0ca8e063d3ce6d4967a8e991cba3
#
_cell.length_a   1.000
_cell.length_b   1.000
_cell.length_c   1.000
_cell.angle_alpha   90.00
_cell.angle_beta   90.00
_cell.angle_gamma   90.00
#
_symmetry.space_group_name_H-M   'P 1'
#
loop_
_entity.id
_entity.type
_entity.pdbx_description
1 polymer ?
#
loop_
_entity_poly.entity_id
_entity_poly.type
_entity_poly.pdbx_seq_one_letter_code
_entity_poly.pdbx_strand_id
1 'polypeptide(L)'
;RFVPALEAFNYILYKYPSSDKIYEAKIWREKVNIRMDNDALAVNNLRRLLKDIKFKDQIFADANAILSQAFLNLEQKDSAIAKLKLAKEFTKAKEEKARYNFILGQLYGELGYKDSAFASYQTVIAMKRKSPRQYVIQSHIKQAQMFDYKAGDTIAFLDNYRKLIKDRENRPFLDILNHQMAVFYENVDKPKTAIDYYQRSLKTKSQDQYLIASNYRNLAEIYFNKAKY
;
A
#
# COMPACT_ATOMS: atom_id res chain seq x y z
N ARG A 1 12.72 -8.35 -22.99
CA ARG A 1 11.28 -8.02 -23.15
C ARG A 1 11.02 -6.49 -23.15
N PHE A 2 11.85 -5.67 -22.51
CA PHE A 2 11.62 -4.22 -22.41
C PHE A 2 12.30 -3.40 -23.52
N VAL A 3 13.36 -3.91 -24.17
CA VAL A 3 14.08 -3.20 -25.25
C VAL A 3 13.15 -2.83 -26.41
N PRO A 4 12.33 -3.75 -26.98
CA PRO A 4 11.41 -3.37 -28.06
C PRO A 4 10.39 -2.30 -27.65
N ALA A 5 9.94 -2.31 -26.39
CA ALA A 5 9.03 -1.29 -25.88
C ALA A 5 9.73 0.08 -25.81
N LEU A 6 10.99 0.11 -25.35
CA LEU A 6 11.79 1.32 -25.29
C LEU A 6 12.02 1.91 -26.69
N GLU A 7 12.35 1.06 -27.66
CA GLU A 7 12.52 1.44 -29.08
C GLU A 7 11.22 2.03 -29.66
N ALA A 8 10.08 1.37 -29.40
CA ALA A 8 8.79 1.86 -29.87
C ALA A 8 8.44 3.24 -29.28
N PHE A 9 8.65 3.47 -27.97
CA PHE A 9 8.44 4.79 -27.38
C PHE A 9 9.42 5.82 -27.93
N ASN A 10 10.69 5.49 -28.12
CA ASN A 10 11.67 6.39 -28.73
C ASN A 10 11.27 6.75 -30.16
N TYR A 11 10.77 5.79 -30.95
CA TYR A 11 10.26 6.05 -32.29
C TYR A 11 9.08 7.03 -32.27
N ILE A 12 8.10 6.85 -31.35
CA ILE A 12 6.98 7.78 -31.19
C ILE A 12 7.48 9.19 -30.87
N LEU A 13 8.43 9.33 -29.94
CA LEU A 13 8.97 10.62 -29.55
C LEU A 13 9.74 11.32 -30.67
N TYR A 14 10.41 10.54 -31.52
CA TYR A 14 11.13 11.06 -32.68
C TYR A 14 10.19 11.42 -33.84
N LYS A 15 9.27 10.51 -34.19
CA LYS A 15 8.44 10.65 -35.40
C LYS A 15 7.24 11.58 -35.19
N TYR A 16 6.70 11.64 -33.96
CA TYR A 16 5.45 12.35 -33.67
C TYR A 16 5.59 13.32 -32.48
N PRO A 17 6.57 14.27 -32.49
CA PRO A 17 6.85 15.12 -31.34
C PRO A 17 5.73 16.10 -30.98
N SER A 18 4.83 16.40 -31.93
CA SER A 18 3.67 17.28 -31.75
C SER A 18 2.37 16.55 -31.40
N SER A 19 2.43 15.22 -31.17
CA SER A 19 1.25 14.46 -30.79
C SER A 19 0.68 14.93 -29.45
N ASP A 20 -0.65 14.97 -29.32
CA ASP A 20 -1.35 15.21 -28.05
C ASP A 20 -1.03 14.15 -26.96
N LYS A 21 -0.56 12.97 -27.38
CA LYS A 21 -0.12 11.87 -26.52
C LYS A 21 1.37 11.88 -26.16
N ILE A 22 2.08 12.93 -26.53
CA ILE A 22 3.55 12.96 -26.38
C ILE A 22 3.98 12.87 -24.92
N TYR A 23 3.27 13.50 -23.99
CA TYR A 23 3.59 13.45 -22.57
C TYR A 23 3.32 12.06 -21.97
N GLU A 24 2.22 11.41 -22.37
CA GLU A 24 1.95 10.03 -21.99
C GLU A 24 3.06 9.09 -22.49
N ALA A 25 3.49 9.22 -23.76
CA ALA A 25 4.57 8.42 -24.33
C ALA A 25 5.89 8.64 -23.57
N LYS A 26 6.22 9.89 -23.19
CA LYS A 26 7.38 10.19 -22.37
C LYS A 26 7.31 9.47 -21.00
N ILE A 27 6.16 9.51 -20.33
CA ILE A 27 5.96 8.84 -19.03
C ILE A 27 6.10 7.32 -19.17
N TRP A 28 5.49 6.72 -20.21
CA TRP A 28 5.60 5.28 -20.46
C TRP A 28 7.04 4.85 -20.76
N ARG A 29 7.79 5.64 -21.53
CA ARG A 29 9.21 5.38 -21.74
C ARG A 29 9.97 5.31 -20.42
N GLU A 30 9.72 6.24 -19.49
CA GLU A 30 10.41 6.22 -18.19
C GLU A 30 9.95 5.06 -17.30
N LYS A 31 8.70 4.60 -17.42
CA LYS A 31 8.29 3.33 -16.80
C LYS A 31 9.11 2.14 -17.31
N VAL A 32 9.43 2.13 -18.61
CA VAL A 32 10.30 1.10 -19.19
C VAL A 32 11.73 1.25 -18.68
N ASN A 33 12.28 2.45 -18.63
CA ASN A 33 13.61 2.70 -18.07
C ASN A 33 13.74 2.19 -16.63
N ILE A 34 12.75 2.46 -15.76
CA ILE A 34 12.70 1.94 -14.38
C ILE A 34 12.68 0.40 -14.36
N ARG A 35 11.97 -0.25 -15.28
CA ARG A 35 11.96 -1.72 -15.40
C ARG A 35 13.26 -2.33 -15.92
N MET A 36 14.14 -1.50 -16.44
CA MET A 36 15.48 -1.84 -16.89
C MET A 36 16.57 -1.34 -15.93
N ASP A 37 16.18 -0.99 -14.70
CA ASP A 37 17.05 -0.48 -13.63
C ASP A 37 17.80 0.82 -13.99
N ASN A 38 17.26 1.59 -14.96
CA ASN A 38 17.79 2.89 -15.37
C ASN A 38 17.11 4.05 -14.59
N ASP A 39 16.99 3.93 -13.27
CA ASP A 39 16.24 4.85 -12.42
C ASP A 39 16.80 6.28 -12.42
N ALA A 40 18.11 6.44 -12.40
CA ALA A 40 18.75 7.77 -12.46
C ALA A 40 18.45 8.50 -13.78
N LEU A 41 18.40 7.77 -14.90
CA LEU A 41 18.00 8.31 -16.20
C LEU A 41 16.53 8.73 -16.18
N ALA A 42 15.66 7.88 -15.64
CA ALA A 42 14.24 8.16 -15.50
C ALA A 42 13.98 9.42 -14.65
N VAL A 43 14.69 9.57 -13.52
CA VAL A 43 14.63 10.78 -12.68
C VAL A 43 14.97 12.03 -13.48
N ASN A 44 16.07 12.02 -14.25
CA ASN A 44 16.50 13.18 -15.04
C ASN A 44 15.48 13.53 -16.13
N ASN A 45 14.97 12.53 -16.85
CA ASN A 45 14.00 12.73 -17.91
C ASN A 45 12.65 13.23 -17.37
N LEU A 46 12.16 12.65 -16.27
CA LEU A 46 10.90 13.07 -15.65
C LEU A 46 10.99 14.48 -15.03
N ARG A 47 12.15 14.85 -14.47
CA ARG A 47 12.36 16.22 -14.00
C ARG A 47 12.30 17.25 -15.14
N ARG A 48 12.85 16.92 -16.33
CA ARG A 48 12.73 17.76 -17.52
C ARG A 48 11.28 17.82 -17.98
N LEU A 49 10.62 16.67 -18.09
CA LEU A 49 9.20 16.59 -18.48
C LEU A 49 8.32 17.47 -17.59
N LEU A 50 8.51 17.43 -16.26
CA LEU A 50 7.73 18.21 -15.31
C LEU A 50 7.93 19.73 -15.43
N LYS A 51 9.06 20.18 -15.99
CA LYS A 51 9.27 21.61 -16.32
C LYS A 51 8.50 22.03 -17.57
N ASP A 52 8.27 21.12 -18.50
CA ASP A 52 7.55 21.37 -19.76
C ASP A 52 6.03 21.34 -19.58
N ILE A 53 5.52 20.67 -18.54
CA ILE A 53 4.08 20.55 -18.25
C ILE A 53 3.56 21.88 -17.70
N LYS A 54 2.66 22.53 -18.45
CA LYS A 54 2.06 23.82 -18.08
C LYS A 54 0.91 23.70 -17.06
N PHE A 55 0.17 22.59 -17.10
CA PHE A 55 -1.02 22.39 -16.28
C PHE A 55 -0.81 21.26 -15.29
N LYS A 56 -1.26 21.47 -14.05
CA LYS A 56 -1.23 20.44 -13.00
C LYS A 56 -2.49 19.57 -13.08
N ASP A 57 -2.51 18.66 -14.02
CA ASP A 57 -3.61 17.72 -14.29
C ASP A 57 -3.19 16.26 -14.07
N GLN A 58 -3.92 15.31 -14.68
CA GLN A 58 -3.61 13.88 -14.57
C GLN A 58 -2.21 13.54 -15.09
N ILE A 59 -1.75 14.18 -16.19
CA ILE A 59 -0.39 13.95 -16.73
C ILE A 59 0.68 14.37 -15.74
N PHE A 60 0.46 15.52 -15.07
CA PHE A 60 1.35 15.97 -14.00
C PHE A 60 1.36 14.99 -12.82
N ALA A 61 0.19 14.47 -12.44
CA ALA A 61 0.07 13.46 -11.38
C ALA A 61 0.84 12.17 -11.75
N ASP A 62 0.64 11.66 -12.97
CA ASP A 62 1.27 10.44 -13.47
C ASP A 62 2.79 10.57 -13.52
N ALA A 63 3.31 11.70 -14.04
CA ALA A 63 4.74 11.98 -14.07
C ALA A 63 5.36 11.99 -12.65
N ASN A 64 4.69 12.63 -11.67
CA ASN A 64 5.14 12.64 -10.28
C ASN A 64 5.06 11.25 -9.63
N ALA A 65 4.05 10.45 -9.95
CA ALA A 65 3.92 9.09 -9.44
C ALA A 65 5.08 8.19 -9.92
N ILE A 66 5.43 8.27 -11.21
CA ILE A 66 6.55 7.50 -11.77
C ILE A 66 7.89 8.03 -11.27
N LEU A 67 8.04 9.34 -11.11
CA LEU A 67 9.23 9.93 -10.50
C LEU A 67 9.40 9.49 -9.03
N SER A 68 8.30 9.37 -8.29
CA SER A 68 8.32 8.81 -6.93
C SER A 68 8.82 7.37 -6.93
N GLN A 69 8.38 6.53 -7.88
CA GLN A 69 8.86 5.15 -8.00
C GLN A 69 10.37 5.08 -8.27
N ALA A 70 10.88 5.91 -9.19
CA ALA A 70 12.32 5.97 -9.46
C ALA A 70 13.12 6.39 -8.22
N PHE A 71 12.61 7.35 -7.42
CA PHE A 71 13.24 7.73 -6.16
C PHE A 71 13.22 6.61 -5.12
N LEU A 72 12.14 5.81 -5.06
CA LEU A 72 12.08 4.64 -4.16
C LEU A 72 13.12 3.59 -4.52
N ASN A 73 13.30 3.31 -5.82
CA ASN A 73 14.32 2.37 -6.28
C ASN A 73 15.74 2.86 -5.96
N LEU A 74 15.94 4.18 -5.91
CA LEU A 74 17.20 4.83 -5.51
C LEU A 74 17.31 5.05 -3.98
N GLU A 75 16.39 4.47 -3.18
CA GLU A 75 16.33 4.60 -1.72
C GLU A 75 16.15 6.03 -1.20
N GLN A 76 15.74 6.97 -2.06
CA GLN A 76 15.52 8.38 -1.72
C GLN A 76 14.08 8.61 -1.24
N LYS A 77 13.74 8.08 -0.06
CA LYS A 77 12.36 8.04 0.48
C LYS A 77 11.74 9.43 0.63
N ASP A 78 12.48 10.42 1.11
CA ASP A 78 11.94 11.79 1.29
C ASP A 78 11.56 12.43 -0.06
N SER A 79 12.42 12.26 -1.08
CA SER A 79 12.13 12.71 -2.44
C SER A 79 10.91 12.00 -3.01
N ALA A 80 10.79 10.70 -2.78
CA ALA A 80 9.64 9.89 -3.21
C ALA A 80 8.34 10.38 -2.56
N ILE A 81 8.34 10.61 -1.24
CA ILE A 81 7.19 11.15 -0.51
C ILE A 81 6.76 12.50 -1.08
N ALA A 82 7.71 13.42 -1.33
CA ALA A 82 7.40 14.73 -1.88
C ALA A 82 6.69 14.62 -3.25
N LYS A 83 7.13 13.71 -4.12
CA LYS A 83 6.52 13.49 -5.45
C LYS A 83 5.19 12.76 -5.35
N LEU A 84 5.08 11.78 -4.46
CA LEU A 84 3.84 11.04 -4.27
C LEU A 84 2.72 11.92 -3.68
N LYS A 85 3.06 12.91 -2.84
CA LYS A 85 2.10 13.94 -2.38
C LYS A 85 1.51 14.73 -3.55
N LEU A 86 2.35 15.15 -4.50
CA LEU A 86 1.89 15.85 -5.70
C LEU A 86 1.02 14.94 -6.58
N ALA A 87 1.44 13.69 -6.80
CA ALA A 87 0.63 12.72 -7.53
C ALA A 87 -0.75 12.53 -6.91
N LYS A 88 -0.82 12.35 -5.59
CA LYS A 88 -2.07 12.23 -4.83
C LYS A 88 -2.98 13.46 -4.95
N GLU A 89 -2.40 14.65 -4.95
CA GLU A 89 -3.13 15.91 -5.00
C GLU A 89 -3.81 16.11 -6.35
N PHE A 90 -3.10 15.84 -7.44
CA PHE A 90 -3.54 16.17 -8.79
C PHE A 90 -4.18 15.01 -9.56
N THR A 91 -4.10 13.76 -9.07
CA THR A 91 -4.80 12.64 -9.73
C THR A 91 -6.32 12.79 -9.61
N LYS A 92 -7.00 12.59 -10.75
CA LYS A 92 -8.46 12.51 -10.82
C LYS A 92 -9.00 11.10 -10.51
N ALA A 93 -8.14 10.08 -10.64
CA ALA A 93 -8.50 8.70 -10.42
C ALA A 93 -8.54 8.35 -8.92
N LYS A 94 -9.73 8.00 -8.42
CA LYS A 94 -9.93 7.70 -6.98
C LYS A 94 -9.13 6.49 -6.53
N GLU A 95 -8.99 5.49 -7.39
CA GLU A 95 -8.20 4.29 -7.10
C GLU A 95 -6.71 4.60 -6.93
N GLU A 96 -6.17 5.45 -7.81
CA GLU A 96 -4.79 5.92 -7.68
C GLU A 96 -4.59 6.74 -6.42
N LYS A 97 -5.55 7.64 -6.11
CA LYS A 97 -5.52 8.43 -4.88
C LYS A 97 -5.48 7.54 -3.63
N ALA A 98 -6.25 6.46 -3.62
CA ALA A 98 -6.22 5.47 -2.55
C ALA A 98 -4.85 4.78 -2.47
N ARG A 99 -4.34 4.31 -3.61
CA ARG A 99 -3.02 3.67 -3.71
C ARG A 99 -1.91 4.60 -3.22
N TYR A 100 -1.90 5.86 -3.65
CA TYR A 100 -0.86 6.82 -3.24
C TYR A 100 -0.92 7.13 -1.74
N ASN A 101 -2.11 7.27 -1.16
CA ASN A 101 -2.24 7.41 0.30
C ASN A 101 -1.75 6.16 1.04
N PHE A 102 -2.05 4.96 0.52
CA PHE A 102 -1.58 3.72 1.13
C PHE A 102 -0.06 3.63 1.12
N ILE A 103 0.59 3.92 -0.01
CA ILE A 103 2.06 3.93 -0.13
C ILE A 103 2.67 5.02 0.78
N LEU A 104 2.07 6.22 0.86
CA LEU A 104 2.51 7.26 1.79
C LEU A 104 2.46 6.78 3.23
N GLY A 105 1.40 6.07 3.61
CA GLY A 105 1.30 5.46 4.94
C GLY A 105 2.43 4.48 5.23
N GLN A 106 2.80 3.63 4.26
CA GLN A 106 3.92 2.70 4.40
C GLN A 106 5.26 3.45 4.55
N LEU A 107 5.54 4.42 3.68
CA LEU A 107 6.77 5.21 3.72
C LEU A 107 6.91 6.00 5.02
N TYR A 108 5.84 6.63 5.50
CA TYR A 108 5.86 7.30 6.79
C TYR A 108 6.10 6.34 7.94
N GLY A 109 5.49 5.14 7.89
CA GLY A 109 5.73 4.09 8.89
C GLY A 109 7.19 3.65 8.95
N GLU A 110 7.81 3.43 7.79
CA GLU A 110 9.23 3.06 7.66
C GLU A 110 10.19 4.15 8.18
N LEU A 111 9.81 5.42 8.04
CA LEU A 111 10.57 6.57 8.55
C LEU A 111 10.25 6.91 10.01
N GLY A 112 9.35 6.18 10.67
CA GLY A 112 8.97 6.39 12.06
C GLY A 112 7.95 7.51 12.29
N TYR A 113 7.38 8.12 11.24
CA TYR A 113 6.35 9.16 11.33
C TYR A 113 4.96 8.55 11.55
N LYS A 114 4.73 8.03 12.75
CA LYS A 114 3.52 7.24 13.09
C LYS A 114 2.21 8.00 12.83
N ASP A 115 2.12 9.26 13.23
CA ASP A 115 0.90 10.06 13.06
C ASP A 115 0.57 10.29 11.57
N SER A 116 1.60 10.59 10.76
CA SER A 116 1.45 10.75 9.30
C SER A 116 1.07 9.45 8.61
N ALA A 117 1.63 8.32 9.07
CA ALA A 117 1.27 7.00 8.58
C ALA A 117 -0.19 6.68 8.91
N PHE A 118 -0.59 6.87 10.18
CA PHE A 118 -1.97 6.65 10.62
C PHE A 118 -2.97 7.51 9.83
N ALA A 119 -2.70 8.81 9.69
CA ALA A 119 -3.55 9.74 8.92
C ALA A 119 -3.68 9.33 7.44
N SER A 120 -2.60 8.84 6.84
CA SER A 120 -2.60 8.36 5.46
C SER A 120 -3.50 7.12 5.29
N TYR A 121 -3.40 6.13 6.18
CA TYR A 121 -4.27 4.96 6.20
C TYR A 121 -5.72 5.33 6.50
N GLN A 122 -5.95 6.26 7.44
CA GLN A 122 -7.30 6.75 7.75
C GLN A 122 -7.97 7.40 6.54
N THR A 123 -7.19 8.12 5.71
CA THR A 123 -7.69 8.68 4.45
C THR A 123 -8.18 7.59 3.50
N VAL A 124 -7.43 6.49 3.35
CA VAL A 124 -7.85 5.34 2.52
C VAL A 124 -9.13 4.70 3.05
N ILE A 125 -9.22 4.49 4.36
CA ILE A 125 -10.41 3.92 5.03
C ILE A 125 -11.63 4.81 4.79
N ALA A 126 -11.48 6.13 4.93
CA ALA A 126 -12.56 7.10 4.73
C ALA A 126 -13.07 7.15 3.27
N MET A 127 -12.27 6.71 2.30
CA MET A 127 -12.71 6.63 0.90
C MET A 127 -13.76 5.51 0.66
N LYS A 128 -13.88 4.54 1.56
CA LYS A 128 -14.87 3.45 1.50
C LYS A 128 -14.87 2.74 0.13
N ARG A 129 -16.03 2.69 -0.54
CA ARG A 129 -16.20 2.07 -1.88
C ARG A 129 -15.48 2.81 -3.03
N LYS A 130 -14.94 4.00 -2.78
CA LYS A 130 -14.13 4.75 -3.77
C LYS A 130 -12.68 4.27 -3.82
N SER A 131 -12.30 3.42 -2.89
CA SER A 131 -10.98 2.76 -2.83
C SER A 131 -11.13 1.27 -3.14
N PRO A 132 -10.18 0.65 -3.86
CA PRO A 132 -10.12 -0.81 -3.95
C PRO A 132 -10.12 -1.44 -2.56
N ARG A 133 -10.95 -2.47 -2.37
CA ARG A 133 -11.21 -3.05 -1.05
C ARG A 133 -9.94 -3.54 -0.36
N GLN A 134 -9.01 -4.07 -1.10
CA GLN A 134 -7.71 -4.51 -0.58
C GLN A 134 -6.95 -3.39 0.15
N TYR A 135 -6.94 -2.15 -0.38
CA TYR A 135 -6.26 -1.04 0.30
C TYR A 135 -6.99 -0.62 1.58
N VAL A 136 -8.33 -0.68 1.60
CA VAL A 136 -9.12 -0.39 2.80
C VAL A 136 -8.78 -1.40 3.91
N ILE A 137 -8.82 -2.70 3.59
CA ILE A 137 -8.52 -3.76 4.56
C ILE A 137 -7.07 -3.68 5.03
N GLN A 138 -6.11 -3.55 4.12
CA GLN A 138 -4.70 -3.41 4.48
C GLN A 138 -4.44 -2.16 5.34
N SER A 139 -5.17 -1.05 5.10
CA SER A 139 -5.07 0.15 5.94
C SER A 139 -5.57 -0.11 7.36
N HIS A 140 -6.67 -0.85 7.53
CA HIS A 140 -7.11 -1.28 8.86
C HIS A 140 -6.08 -2.17 9.56
N ILE A 141 -5.46 -3.10 8.83
CA ILE A 141 -4.40 -3.98 9.37
C ILE A 141 -3.19 -3.14 9.81
N LYS A 142 -2.75 -2.19 8.97
CA LYS A 142 -1.61 -1.32 9.30
C LYS A 142 -1.90 -0.43 10.51
N GLN A 143 -3.10 0.10 10.65
CA GLN A 143 -3.50 0.83 11.86
C GLN A 143 -3.55 -0.08 13.09
N ALA A 144 -4.02 -1.32 12.97
CA ALA A 144 -4.03 -2.27 14.06
C ALA A 144 -2.62 -2.64 14.55
N GLN A 145 -1.65 -2.73 13.64
CA GLN A 145 -0.24 -2.95 14.01
C GLN A 145 0.37 -1.77 14.80
N MET A 146 -0.27 -0.60 14.74
CA MET A 146 0.13 0.60 15.48
C MET A 146 -0.71 0.84 16.75
N PHE A 147 -1.60 -0.12 17.10
CA PHE A 147 -2.51 0.03 18.23
C PHE A 147 -1.76 0.02 19.55
N ASP A 148 -2.08 0.99 20.41
CA ASP A 148 -1.55 1.06 21.78
C ASP A 148 -2.43 0.22 22.72
N TYR A 149 -1.94 -0.94 23.12
CA TYR A 149 -2.65 -1.86 24.01
C TYR A 149 -2.80 -1.35 25.43
N LYS A 150 -2.04 -0.30 25.84
CA LYS A 150 -2.12 0.28 27.19
C LYS A 150 -3.11 1.45 27.27
N ALA A 151 -3.13 2.30 26.24
CA ALA A 151 -3.93 3.53 26.24
C ALA A 151 -5.03 3.53 25.17
N GLY A 152 -5.03 2.59 24.22
CA GLY A 152 -5.98 2.55 23.11
C GLY A 152 -7.37 2.07 23.53
N ASP A 153 -8.39 2.55 22.82
CA ASP A 153 -9.79 2.10 23.00
C ASP A 153 -9.99 0.69 22.44
N THR A 154 -9.87 -0.31 23.31
CA THR A 154 -10.03 -1.74 22.96
C THR A 154 -11.45 -2.08 22.54
N ILE A 155 -12.45 -1.36 23.06
CA ILE A 155 -13.86 -1.59 22.71
C ILE A 155 -14.11 -1.14 21.28
N ALA A 156 -13.72 0.08 20.94
CA ALA A 156 -13.86 0.60 19.59
C ALA A 156 -13.07 -0.23 18.56
N PHE A 157 -11.86 -0.71 18.92
CA PHE A 157 -11.08 -1.61 18.09
C PHE A 157 -11.85 -2.90 17.77
N LEU A 158 -12.33 -3.60 18.81
CA LEU A 158 -13.05 -4.86 18.65
C LEU A 158 -14.34 -4.69 17.85
N ASP A 159 -15.10 -3.63 18.10
CA ASP A 159 -16.34 -3.37 17.38
C ASP A 159 -16.10 -3.07 15.90
N ASN A 160 -15.03 -2.33 15.59
CA ASN A 160 -14.64 -2.09 14.20
C ASN A 160 -14.28 -3.41 13.49
N TYR A 161 -13.44 -4.25 14.10
CA TYR A 161 -13.04 -5.52 13.49
C TYR A 161 -14.20 -6.52 13.39
N ARG A 162 -15.10 -6.57 14.35
CA ARG A 162 -16.33 -7.39 14.26
C ARG A 162 -17.21 -6.96 13.09
N LYS A 163 -17.35 -5.63 12.84
CA LYS A 163 -18.07 -5.10 11.67
C LYS A 163 -17.37 -5.51 10.37
N LEU A 164 -16.03 -5.39 10.29
CA LEU A 164 -15.26 -5.81 9.13
C LEU A 164 -15.45 -7.30 8.82
N ILE A 165 -15.42 -8.17 9.82
CA ILE A 165 -15.59 -9.63 9.65
C ILE A 165 -17.02 -9.98 9.21
N LYS A 166 -18.03 -9.26 9.68
CA LYS A 166 -19.44 -9.48 9.32
C LYS A 166 -19.79 -8.99 7.92
N ASP A 167 -19.03 -8.03 7.38
CA ASP A 167 -19.29 -7.46 6.06
C ASP A 167 -18.99 -8.48 4.95
N ARG A 168 -19.99 -8.76 4.12
CA ARG A 168 -19.91 -9.75 3.03
C ARG A 168 -18.85 -9.38 1.97
N GLU A 169 -18.61 -8.10 1.75
CA GLU A 169 -17.58 -7.62 0.83
C GLU A 169 -16.16 -7.99 1.29
N ASN A 170 -15.98 -8.32 2.58
CA ASN A 170 -14.70 -8.70 3.16
C ASN A 170 -14.42 -10.21 3.20
N ARG A 171 -15.31 -11.04 2.66
CA ARG A 171 -15.10 -12.50 2.62
C ARG A 171 -13.72 -12.93 2.08
N PRO A 172 -13.18 -12.30 1.00
CA PRO A 172 -11.85 -12.63 0.50
C PRO A 172 -10.69 -12.29 1.45
N PHE A 173 -10.96 -11.55 2.53
CA PHE A 173 -9.95 -11.06 3.48
C PHE A 173 -10.18 -11.60 4.91
N LEU A 174 -11.07 -12.60 5.07
CA LEU A 174 -11.38 -13.14 6.40
C LEU A 174 -10.18 -13.83 7.04
N ASP A 175 -9.27 -14.35 6.25
CA ASP A 175 -8.00 -14.92 6.70
C ASP A 175 -7.19 -13.90 7.52
N ILE A 176 -6.85 -12.79 6.92
CA ILE A 176 -6.03 -11.75 7.57
C ILE A 176 -6.81 -10.99 8.66
N LEU A 177 -8.13 -10.80 8.51
CA LEU A 177 -8.95 -10.16 9.53
C LEU A 177 -9.05 -11.03 10.80
N ASN A 178 -9.24 -12.35 10.66
CA ASN A 178 -9.22 -13.25 11.79
C ASN A 178 -7.82 -13.37 12.42
N HIS A 179 -6.76 -13.39 11.61
CA HIS A 179 -5.39 -13.33 12.12
C HIS A 179 -5.17 -12.09 13.00
N GLN A 180 -5.57 -10.90 12.51
CA GLN A 180 -5.40 -9.66 13.28
C GLN A 180 -6.21 -9.65 14.60
N MET A 181 -7.42 -10.25 14.61
CA MET A 181 -8.17 -10.43 15.84
C MET A 181 -7.47 -11.39 16.81
N ALA A 182 -6.85 -12.46 16.29
CA ALA A 182 -6.07 -13.38 17.11
C ALA A 182 -4.88 -12.67 17.76
N VAL A 183 -4.10 -11.91 16.98
CA VAL A 183 -2.97 -11.09 17.48
C VAL A 183 -3.44 -10.09 18.54
N PHE A 184 -4.60 -9.46 18.35
CA PHE A 184 -5.16 -8.57 19.35
C PHE A 184 -5.43 -9.30 20.68
N TYR A 185 -6.13 -10.46 20.63
CA TYR A 185 -6.45 -11.21 21.83
C TYR A 185 -5.24 -11.83 22.53
N GLU A 186 -4.19 -12.13 21.79
CA GLU A 186 -2.91 -12.55 22.34
C GLU A 186 -2.26 -11.42 23.15
N ASN A 187 -2.22 -10.19 22.59
CA ASN A 187 -1.65 -9.03 23.27
C ASN A 187 -2.44 -8.54 24.50
N VAL A 188 -3.72 -8.90 24.62
CA VAL A 188 -4.54 -8.62 25.81
C VAL A 188 -4.70 -9.82 26.75
N ASP A 189 -3.77 -10.78 26.65
CA ASP A 189 -3.70 -11.99 27.48
C ASP A 189 -4.99 -12.83 27.51
N LYS A 190 -5.59 -13.03 26.34
CA LYS A 190 -6.76 -13.90 26.14
C LYS A 190 -6.43 -15.06 25.20
N PRO A 191 -5.51 -15.96 25.57
CA PRO A 191 -4.97 -16.97 24.65
C PRO A 191 -6.01 -17.97 24.14
N LYS A 192 -7.04 -18.29 24.92
CA LYS A 192 -8.13 -19.18 24.44
C LYS A 192 -8.84 -18.56 23.24
N THR A 193 -9.20 -17.27 23.33
CA THR A 193 -9.87 -16.54 22.24
C THR A 193 -8.94 -16.34 21.05
N ALA A 194 -7.65 -16.07 21.28
CA ALA A 194 -6.66 -15.97 20.24
C ALA A 194 -6.56 -17.26 19.41
N ILE A 195 -6.51 -18.44 20.07
CA ILE A 195 -6.53 -19.76 19.40
C ILE A 195 -7.72 -19.89 18.48
N ASP A 196 -8.93 -19.56 18.94
CA ASP A 196 -10.14 -19.65 18.12
C ASP A 196 -10.05 -18.80 16.84
N TYR A 197 -9.52 -17.59 16.94
CA TYR A 197 -9.36 -16.71 15.79
C TYR A 197 -8.24 -17.16 14.85
N TYR A 198 -7.11 -17.67 15.35
CA TYR A 198 -6.07 -18.27 14.49
C TYR A 198 -6.62 -19.47 13.73
N GLN A 199 -7.40 -20.34 14.38
CA GLN A 199 -8.04 -21.47 13.73
C GLN A 199 -9.08 -21.02 12.68
N ARG A 200 -9.84 -19.96 12.94
CA ARG A 200 -10.76 -19.38 11.94
C ARG A 200 -9.99 -18.84 10.73
N SER A 201 -8.86 -18.17 10.95
CA SER A 201 -7.98 -17.71 9.85
C SER A 201 -7.54 -18.89 8.99
N LEU A 202 -7.04 -19.99 9.58
CA LEU A 202 -6.59 -21.19 8.87
C LEU A 202 -7.73 -21.89 8.10
N LYS A 203 -8.96 -21.89 8.64
CA LYS A 203 -10.14 -22.49 7.98
C LYS A 203 -10.56 -21.78 6.69
N THR A 204 -10.13 -20.55 6.45
CA THR A 204 -10.46 -19.81 5.22
C THR A 204 -9.74 -20.32 3.98
N LYS A 205 -8.74 -21.22 4.12
CA LYS A 205 -7.89 -21.74 3.03
C LYS A 205 -7.19 -20.62 2.26
N SER A 206 -6.58 -19.69 3.00
CA SER A 206 -5.78 -18.59 2.43
C SER A 206 -4.75 -19.10 1.43
N GLN A 207 -4.45 -18.29 0.41
CA GLN A 207 -3.34 -18.53 -0.51
C GLN A 207 -2.02 -17.90 -0.02
N ASP A 208 -2.07 -17.08 1.03
CA ASP A 208 -0.91 -16.46 1.63
C ASP A 208 -0.18 -17.43 2.56
N GLN A 209 0.87 -18.06 2.02
CA GLN A 209 1.69 -19.03 2.76
C GLN A 209 2.38 -18.42 3.98
N TYR A 210 2.74 -17.13 3.91
CA TYR A 210 3.35 -16.44 5.04
C TYR A 210 2.34 -16.25 6.19
N LEU A 211 1.10 -15.88 5.88
CA LEU A 211 0.03 -15.75 6.85
C LEU A 211 -0.30 -17.10 7.51
N ILE A 212 -0.34 -18.19 6.71
CA ILE A 212 -0.58 -19.55 7.21
C ILE A 212 0.53 -19.95 8.18
N ALA A 213 1.80 -19.80 7.78
CA ALA A 213 2.95 -20.12 8.63
C ALA A 213 2.96 -19.30 9.92
N SER A 214 2.61 -18.01 9.84
CA SER A 214 2.49 -17.11 10.99
C SER A 214 1.41 -17.58 11.97
N ASN A 215 0.24 -18.02 11.48
CA ASN A 215 -0.82 -18.58 12.32
C ASN A 215 -0.35 -19.83 13.07
N TYR A 216 0.30 -20.78 12.37
CA TYR A 216 0.80 -22.00 13.02
C TYR A 216 1.89 -21.70 14.03
N ARG A 217 2.80 -20.78 13.74
CA ARG A 217 3.86 -20.37 14.68
C ARG A 217 3.24 -19.81 15.98
N ASN A 218 2.32 -18.86 15.86
CA ASN A 218 1.71 -18.22 17.02
C ASN A 218 0.89 -19.23 17.84
N LEU A 219 0.17 -20.15 17.19
CA LEU A 219 -0.52 -21.26 17.87
C LEU A 219 0.46 -22.14 18.64
N ALA A 220 1.59 -22.51 18.02
CA ALA A 220 2.63 -23.33 18.67
C ALA A 220 3.19 -22.62 19.90
N GLU A 221 3.50 -21.32 19.81
CA GLU A 221 3.97 -20.51 20.94
C GLU A 221 2.95 -20.47 22.10
N ILE A 222 1.66 -20.29 21.81
CA ILE A 222 0.60 -20.30 22.82
C ILE A 222 0.50 -21.69 23.50
N TYR A 223 0.52 -22.78 22.72
CA TYR A 223 0.46 -24.14 23.29
C TYR A 223 1.71 -24.49 24.09
N PHE A 224 2.89 -24.10 23.60
CA PHE A 224 4.15 -24.32 24.32
C PHE A 224 4.14 -23.61 25.67
N ASN A 225 3.67 -22.38 25.72
CA ASN A 225 3.59 -21.61 26.97
C ASN A 225 2.57 -22.19 27.95
N LYS A 226 1.47 -22.80 27.46
CA LYS A 226 0.48 -23.50 28.29
C LYS A 226 1.01 -24.83 28.84
N ALA A 227 1.90 -25.52 28.15
CA ALA A 227 2.46 -26.81 28.59
C ALA A 227 3.57 -26.67 29.63
N LYS A 228 3.96 -25.47 30.00
CA LYS A 228 4.96 -25.21 31.02
C LYS A 228 4.45 -25.23 32.47
N TYR A 229 3.19 -25.61 32.69
CA TYR A 229 2.54 -25.68 34.01
C TYR A 229 2.18 -27.10 34.37
#